data_51f0cafbef43b7da224bf4c70ca82186
#
_entry.id   51f0cafbef43b7da224bf4c70ca82186
#
_cell.length_a   1.000
_cell.length_b   1.000
_cell.length_c   1.000
_cell.angle_alpha   90.00
_cell.angle_beta   90.00
_cell.angle_gamma   90.00
#
_symmetry.space_group_name_H-M   'P 1'
#
loop_
_entity.id
_entity.type
_entity.pdbx_description
1 polymer ?
#
loop_
_entity_poly.entity_id
_entity_poly.type
_entity_poly.pdbx_seq_one_letter_code
_entity_poly.pdbx_strand_id
1 'polypeptide(L)'
;MVDTQNSRLAELIQLLDLEQIEENLFRASHPAGRTHRLFGGQIIAQALMAACRTVPDERPVHSLHAYFLRPGDPATPALIDVERIRDGRSFTTRRIVVIQRGEAIFNMDASFQVQEAGLEHAFEMPDLTPPDEDALPEVTRSGPFISFQENFRAMQDERPQTPKKSIWFKANGPVPDDPRLHTALMAYESDSALLGTSRLPHRGGFERRKMQMASLDHAMWFHSPVNVGEWLLYVMESPASAHGRGYNRGMIFSHDGTLVASCIQEGLMRLWD
;
A
#
# COMPACT_ATOMS: atom_id res chain seq x y z
N MET A 1 16.33 -2.53 -27.41
CA MET A 1 14.99 -2.70 -26.84
C MET A 1 15.02 -1.97 -25.52
N VAL A 2 14.24 -0.90 -25.36
CA VAL A 2 14.12 -0.18 -24.07
C VAL A 2 13.47 -1.16 -23.11
N ASP A 3 14.11 -1.36 -21.98
CA ASP A 3 13.73 -2.33 -20.95
C ASP A 3 12.32 -2.03 -20.43
N THR A 4 11.33 -2.80 -20.89
CA THR A 4 9.92 -2.64 -20.53
C THR A 4 9.65 -2.86 -19.02
N GLN A 5 10.61 -3.44 -18.30
CA GLN A 5 10.51 -3.71 -16.86
C GLN A 5 10.68 -2.41 -16.06
N ASN A 6 11.54 -1.50 -16.51
CA ASN A 6 11.77 -0.21 -15.87
C ASN A 6 10.62 0.81 -16.11
N SER A 7 9.71 0.53 -17.05
CA SER A 7 8.65 1.46 -17.44
C SER A 7 7.53 1.59 -16.40
N ARG A 8 7.14 0.50 -15.71
CA ARG A 8 6.01 0.50 -14.77
C ARG A 8 6.30 1.18 -13.44
N LEU A 9 7.53 1.04 -12.92
CA LEU A 9 7.96 1.79 -11.74
C LEU A 9 8.08 3.27 -12.07
N ALA A 10 8.70 3.61 -13.21
CA ALA A 10 8.82 4.99 -13.67
C ALA A 10 7.44 5.64 -13.90
N GLU A 11 6.48 4.91 -14.49
CA GLU A 11 5.09 5.35 -14.63
C GLU A 11 4.46 5.60 -13.26
N LEU A 12 4.63 4.69 -12.29
CA LEU A 12 4.10 4.87 -10.94
C LEU A 12 4.71 6.11 -10.27
N ILE A 13 6.04 6.29 -10.33
CA ILE A 13 6.71 7.46 -9.76
C ILE A 13 6.17 8.74 -10.40
N GLN A 14 5.96 8.76 -11.72
CA GLN A 14 5.36 9.90 -12.41
C GLN A 14 3.92 10.18 -11.95
N LEU A 15 3.12 9.14 -11.67
CA LEU A 15 1.77 9.28 -11.15
C LEU A 15 1.71 9.82 -9.70
N LEU A 16 2.80 9.68 -8.95
CA LEU A 16 2.96 10.25 -7.60
C LEU A 16 3.44 11.71 -7.64
N ASP A 17 3.93 12.19 -8.77
CA ASP A 17 4.22 13.60 -9.01
C ASP A 17 2.94 14.34 -9.41
N LEU A 18 2.15 14.73 -8.41
CA LEU A 18 0.84 15.33 -8.59
C LEU A 18 0.93 16.74 -9.16
N GLU A 19 -0.01 17.09 -10.04
CA GLU A 19 -0.20 18.48 -10.46
C GLU A 19 -0.81 19.31 -9.32
N GLN A 20 -0.12 20.34 -8.88
CA GLN A 20 -0.66 21.27 -7.88
C GLN A 20 -1.55 22.30 -8.57
N ILE A 21 -2.83 22.35 -8.19
CA ILE A 21 -3.82 23.28 -8.72
C ILE A 21 -3.90 24.55 -7.86
N GLU A 22 -3.85 24.34 -6.54
CA GLU A 22 -3.88 25.39 -5.52
C GLU A 22 -3.07 24.92 -4.30
N GLU A 23 -2.85 25.77 -3.29
CA GLU A 23 -2.02 25.49 -2.10
C GLU A 23 -2.30 24.13 -1.47
N ASN A 24 -3.57 23.75 -1.36
CA ASN A 24 -4.03 22.51 -0.74
C ASN A 24 -4.83 21.61 -1.69
N LEU A 25 -4.84 21.91 -2.98
CA LEU A 25 -5.59 21.16 -4.00
C LEU A 25 -4.67 20.63 -5.09
N PHE A 26 -4.74 19.32 -5.31
CA PHE A 26 -3.92 18.61 -6.29
C PHE A 26 -4.78 17.84 -7.28
N ARG A 27 -4.23 17.61 -8.48
CA ARG A 27 -4.82 16.70 -9.47
C ARG A 27 -3.95 15.46 -9.61
N ALA A 28 -4.58 14.30 -9.46
CA ALA A 28 -3.98 13.00 -9.72
C ALA A 28 -4.44 12.47 -11.06
N SER A 29 -3.49 12.00 -11.87
CA SER A 29 -3.73 11.22 -13.08
C SER A 29 -3.66 9.73 -12.79
N HIS A 30 -4.12 8.91 -13.75
CA HIS A 30 -4.17 7.47 -13.63
C HIS A 30 -3.57 6.80 -14.87
N PRO A 31 -3.06 5.54 -14.76
CA PRO A 31 -2.50 4.83 -15.90
C PRO A 31 -3.51 4.67 -17.02
N ALA A 32 -3.09 4.95 -18.25
CA ALA A 32 -3.92 4.74 -19.43
C ALA A 32 -4.26 3.25 -19.64
N GLY A 33 -5.48 2.97 -20.14
CA GLY A 33 -5.87 1.61 -20.54
C GLY A 33 -6.35 0.68 -19.42
N ARG A 34 -6.45 1.13 -18.18
CA ARG A 34 -7.13 0.36 -17.12
C ARG A 34 -8.65 0.46 -17.29
N THR A 35 -9.33 -0.68 -17.29
CA THR A 35 -10.76 -0.76 -17.65
C THR A 35 -11.71 -0.96 -16.47
N HIS A 36 -11.20 -1.20 -15.25
CA HIS A 36 -12.07 -1.53 -14.13
C HIS A 36 -12.14 -0.40 -13.10
N ARG A 37 -11.39 -0.49 -12.03
CA ARG A 37 -11.38 0.49 -10.94
C ARG A 37 -9.96 0.86 -10.58
N LEU A 38 -9.80 2.00 -9.95
CA LEU A 38 -8.51 2.42 -9.41
C LEU A 38 -8.02 1.40 -8.38
N PHE A 39 -6.72 1.18 -8.34
CA PHE A 39 -6.08 0.38 -7.30
C PHE A 39 -6.01 1.18 -6.00
N GLY A 40 -6.40 0.56 -4.87
CA GLY A 40 -6.44 1.24 -3.57
C GLY A 40 -5.09 1.78 -3.13
N GLY A 41 -4.03 0.99 -3.27
CA GLY A 41 -2.67 1.41 -2.94
C GLY A 41 -2.21 2.64 -3.74
N GLN A 42 -2.64 2.80 -5.00
CA GLN A 42 -2.34 4.00 -5.78
C GLN A 42 -3.02 5.24 -5.19
N ILE A 43 -4.29 5.13 -4.79
CA ILE A 43 -5.02 6.24 -4.18
C ILE A 43 -4.40 6.61 -2.83
N ILE A 44 -4.03 5.63 -1.99
CA ILE A 44 -3.32 5.85 -0.72
C ILE A 44 -2.02 6.62 -0.96
N ALA A 45 -1.18 6.14 -1.89
CA ALA A 45 0.11 6.75 -2.17
C ALA A 45 -0.02 8.19 -2.72
N GLN A 46 -0.97 8.44 -3.63
CA GLN A 46 -1.25 9.77 -4.16
C GLN A 46 -1.78 10.73 -3.09
N ALA A 47 -2.71 10.27 -2.24
CA ALA A 47 -3.23 11.04 -1.11
C ALA A 47 -2.13 11.38 -0.09
N LEU A 48 -1.23 10.41 0.20
CA LEU A 48 -0.10 10.61 1.08
C LEU A 48 0.89 11.63 0.51
N MET A 49 1.23 11.55 -0.79
CA MET A 49 2.10 12.54 -1.45
C MET A 49 1.51 13.94 -1.43
N ALA A 50 0.19 14.09 -1.64
CA ALA A 50 -0.50 15.38 -1.50
C ALA A 50 -0.38 15.92 -0.07
N ALA A 51 -0.62 15.09 0.95
CA ALA A 51 -0.44 15.48 2.35
C ALA A 51 1.00 15.91 2.65
N CYS A 52 2.00 15.14 2.21
CA CYS A 52 3.42 15.44 2.41
C CYS A 52 3.83 16.80 1.82
N ARG A 53 3.24 17.23 0.69
CA ARG A 53 3.53 18.53 0.07
C ARG A 53 2.99 19.73 0.85
N THR A 54 2.16 19.50 1.86
CA THR A 54 1.60 20.55 2.74
C THR A 54 2.28 20.59 4.11
N VAL A 55 3.28 19.76 4.34
CA VAL A 55 3.99 19.61 5.62
C VAL A 55 5.49 19.84 5.41
N PRO A 56 6.19 20.54 6.34
CA PRO A 56 7.64 20.69 6.27
C PRO A 56 8.40 19.36 6.22
N ASP A 57 9.58 19.35 5.55
CA ASP A 57 10.36 18.13 5.29
C ASP A 57 10.86 17.43 6.56
N GLU A 58 11.13 18.18 7.62
CA GLU A 58 11.59 17.67 8.91
C GLU A 58 10.52 16.92 9.72
N ARG A 59 9.30 16.79 9.18
CA ARG A 59 8.19 16.10 9.80
C ARG A 59 7.76 14.90 8.94
N PRO A 60 8.39 13.74 9.10
CA PRO A 60 7.96 12.53 8.44
C PRO A 60 6.56 12.12 8.90
N VAL A 61 5.81 11.45 8.02
CA VAL A 61 4.55 10.80 8.39
C VAL A 61 4.85 9.65 9.34
N HIS A 62 4.04 9.50 10.40
CA HIS A 62 4.12 8.37 11.32
C HIS A 62 2.87 7.48 11.29
N SER A 63 1.72 8.00 10.80
CA SER A 63 0.51 7.17 10.65
C SER A 63 -0.44 7.73 9.60
N LEU A 64 -1.25 6.84 9.03
CA LEU A 64 -2.40 7.17 8.20
C LEU A 64 -3.58 6.23 8.49
N HIS A 65 -4.82 6.73 8.30
CA HIS A 65 -6.06 5.98 8.45
C HIS A 65 -7.01 6.37 7.32
N ALA A 66 -7.50 5.40 6.56
CA ALA A 66 -8.24 5.66 5.33
C ALA A 66 -9.50 4.78 5.17
N TYR A 67 -10.50 5.30 4.46
CA TYR A 67 -11.67 4.56 3.98
C TYR A 67 -11.83 4.68 2.48
N PHE A 68 -12.12 3.55 1.83
CA PHE A 68 -12.53 3.48 0.43
C PHE A 68 -14.05 3.60 0.35
N LEU A 69 -14.54 4.71 -0.14
CA LEU A 69 -15.96 5.06 -0.12
C LEU A 69 -16.70 4.60 -1.39
N ARG A 70 -16.06 4.74 -2.55
CA ARG A 70 -16.62 4.40 -3.86
C ARG A 70 -15.55 3.87 -4.81
N PRO A 71 -15.90 3.05 -5.81
CA PRO A 71 -14.97 2.68 -6.87
C PRO A 71 -14.49 3.91 -7.63
N GLY A 72 -13.18 4.14 -7.70
CA GLY A 72 -12.60 5.18 -8.54
C GLY A 72 -12.58 4.76 -10.02
N ASP A 73 -12.90 5.71 -10.91
CA ASP A 73 -12.88 5.55 -12.37
C ASP A 73 -11.47 5.87 -12.91
N PRO A 74 -10.75 4.90 -13.51
CA PRO A 74 -9.41 5.15 -14.05
C PRO A 74 -9.40 6.11 -15.25
N ALA A 75 -10.52 6.33 -15.92
CA ALA A 75 -10.62 7.26 -17.05
C ALA A 75 -10.83 8.73 -16.64
N THR A 76 -11.10 8.98 -15.36
CA THR A 76 -11.38 10.32 -14.83
C THR A 76 -10.28 10.75 -13.88
N PRO A 77 -9.62 11.91 -14.08
CA PRO A 77 -8.69 12.45 -13.09
C PRO A 77 -9.35 12.63 -11.72
N ALA A 78 -8.59 12.48 -10.65
CA ALA A 78 -9.07 12.73 -9.30
C ALA A 78 -8.55 14.07 -8.78
N LEU A 79 -9.38 14.82 -8.06
CA LEU A 79 -8.96 15.94 -7.26
C LEU A 79 -8.66 15.45 -5.85
N ILE A 80 -7.55 15.92 -5.27
CA ILE A 80 -7.13 15.61 -3.93
C ILE A 80 -7.12 16.91 -3.14
N ASP A 81 -8.06 17.04 -2.23
CA ASP A 81 -8.19 18.17 -1.33
C ASP A 81 -7.55 17.83 0.03
N VAL A 82 -6.67 18.70 0.53
CA VAL A 82 -5.92 18.52 1.77
C VAL A 82 -6.31 19.59 2.78
N GLU A 83 -7.05 19.21 3.79
CA GLU A 83 -7.39 20.09 4.91
C GLU A 83 -6.27 20.09 5.96
N ARG A 84 -5.77 21.28 6.33
CA ARG A 84 -4.78 21.48 7.40
C ARG A 84 -5.47 21.49 8.76
N ILE A 85 -5.75 20.30 9.32
CA ILE A 85 -6.49 20.17 10.59
C ILE A 85 -5.71 20.75 11.76
N ARG A 86 -4.39 20.51 11.77
CA ARG A 86 -3.52 20.97 12.87
C ARG A 86 -2.08 21.14 12.42
N ASP A 87 -1.49 22.25 12.79
CA ASP A 87 -0.05 22.49 12.78
C ASP A 87 0.43 22.79 14.20
N GLY A 88 0.76 21.74 14.96
CA GLY A 88 1.25 21.83 16.32
C GLY A 88 2.78 21.90 16.38
N ARG A 89 3.31 22.02 17.60
CA ARG A 89 4.77 22.09 17.82
C ARG A 89 5.48 20.80 17.38
N SER A 90 5.04 19.64 17.86
CA SER A 90 5.64 18.33 17.53
C SER A 90 4.85 17.56 16.48
N PHE A 91 3.52 17.70 16.43
CA PHE A 91 2.62 16.94 15.53
C PHE A 91 1.88 17.85 14.56
N THR A 92 1.70 17.35 13.34
CA THR A 92 0.89 17.95 12.27
C THR A 92 -0.12 16.95 11.78
N THR A 93 -1.37 17.35 11.55
CA THR A 93 -2.43 16.46 11.05
C THR A 93 -3.03 17.03 9.76
N ARG A 94 -3.24 16.17 8.79
CA ARG A 94 -3.90 16.48 7.51
C ARG A 94 -5.07 15.53 7.31
N ARG A 95 -6.20 16.07 6.85
CA ARG A 95 -7.32 15.30 6.28
C ARG A 95 -7.29 15.43 4.78
N ILE A 96 -7.42 14.33 4.11
CA ILE A 96 -7.34 14.24 2.66
C ILE A 96 -8.65 13.65 2.13
N VAL A 97 -9.25 14.29 1.14
CA VAL A 97 -10.43 13.76 0.43
C VAL A 97 -10.10 13.67 -1.05
N VAL A 98 -10.29 12.47 -1.61
CA VAL A 98 -10.12 12.24 -3.05
C VAL A 98 -11.48 12.25 -3.72
N ILE A 99 -11.62 13.11 -4.73
CA ILE A 99 -12.91 13.45 -5.34
C ILE A 99 -12.89 13.13 -6.84
N GLN A 100 -13.92 12.47 -7.33
CA GLN A 100 -14.20 12.36 -8.77
C GLN A 100 -15.65 12.72 -9.05
N ARG A 101 -15.92 13.50 -10.09
CA ARG A 101 -17.27 13.92 -10.50
C ARG A 101 -18.11 14.53 -9.36
N GLY A 102 -17.45 15.25 -8.44
CA GLY A 102 -18.11 15.90 -7.31
C GLY A 102 -18.41 14.98 -6.12
N GLU A 103 -18.02 13.69 -6.17
CA GLU A 103 -18.22 12.74 -5.10
C GLU A 103 -16.89 12.28 -4.48
N ALA A 104 -16.84 12.21 -3.15
CA ALA A 104 -15.70 11.62 -2.45
C ALA A 104 -15.65 10.12 -2.75
N ILE A 105 -14.52 9.64 -3.30
CA ILE A 105 -14.25 8.21 -3.56
C ILE A 105 -13.39 7.59 -2.46
N PHE A 106 -12.63 8.42 -1.72
CA PHE A 106 -11.70 8.02 -0.68
C PHE A 106 -11.49 9.18 0.30
N ASN A 107 -11.23 8.87 1.56
CA ASN A 107 -10.75 9.83 2.55
C ASN A 107 -9.66 9.21 3.41
N MET A 108 -8.76 10.06 3.93
CA MET A 108 -7.64 9.66 4.76
C MET A 108 -7.31 10.77 5.76
N ASP A 109 -7.01 10.40 7.00
CA ASP A 109 -6.32 11.27 7.94
C ASP A 109 -4.85 10.81 8.04
N ALA A 110 -3.89 11.73 7.96
CA ALA A 110 -2.47 11.47 8.10
C ALA A 110 -1.86 12.33 9.20
N SER A 111 -0.98 11.73 10.01
CA SER A 111 -0.27 12.42 11.10
C SER A 111 1.23 12.37 10.88
N PHE A 112 1.87 13.51 11.15
CA PHE A 112 3.30 13.78 10.95
C PHE A 112 3.91 14.23 12.26
N GLN A 113 5.17 13.88 12.51
CA GLN A 113 5.84 14.22 13.76
C GLN A 113 7.27 14.68 13.52
N VAL A 114 7.73 15.68 14.27
CA VAL A 114 9.15 15.95 14.43
C VAL A 114 9.78 14.79 15.17
N GLN A 115 10.89 14.23 14.65
CA GLN A 115 11.56 13.09 15.29
C GLN A 115 12.08 13.46 16.67
N GLU A 116 11.77 12.64 17.67
CA GLU A 116 12.19 12.80 19.05
C GLU A 116 12.75 11.47 19.56
N ALA A 117 13.78 11.52 20.39
CA ALA A 117 14.29 10.33 21.06
C ALA A 117 13.29 9.81 22.11
N GLY A 118 13.16 8.49 22.25
CA GLY A 118 12.20 7.88 23.16
C GLY A 118 12.58 6.45 23.56
N LEU A 119 11.64 5.77 24.21
CA LEU A 119 11.74 4.33 24.47
C LEU A 119 11.35 3.57 23.20
N GLU A 120 12.12 2.52 22.88
CA GLU A 120 11.95 1.76 21.65
C GLU A 120 11.82 0.26 21.93
N HIS A 121 10.95 -0.41 21.19
CA HIS A 121 10.87 -1.85 21.06
C HIS A 121 10.18 -2.20 19.74
N ALA A 122 10.47 -3.38 19.19
CA ALA A 122 9.80 -3.94 18.04
C ALA A 122 9.72 -5.46 18.15
N PHE A 123 8.82 -6.07 17.38
CA PHE A 123 8.88 -7.51 17.14
C PHE A 123 10.11 -7.85 16.30
N GLU A 124 10.67 -9.04 16.56
CA GLU A 124 11.73 -9.60 15.73
C GLU A 124 11.17 -10.05 14.38
N MET A 125 11.96 -9.86 13.33
CA MET A 125 11.64 -10.37 11.99
C MET A 125 11.66 -11.91 12.03
N PRO A 126 10.70 -12.60 11.40
CA PRO A 126 10.79 -14.05 11.21
C PRO A 126 12.08 -14.46 10.49
N ASP A 127 12.61 -15.64 10.82
CA ASP A 127 13.80 -16.20 10.18
C ASP A 127 13.50 -16.63 8.72
N LEU A 128 13.47 -15.65 7.83
CA LEU A 128 13.24 -15.76 6.39
C LEU A 128 14.35 -15.02 5.66
N THR A 129 14.98 -15.68 4.71
CA THR A 129 16.07 -15.08 3.91
C THR A 129 15.51 -14.40 2.65
N PRO A 130 16.01 -13.22 2.25
CA PRO A 130 15.68 -12.62 0.98
C PRO A 130 15.96 -13.58 -0.19
N PRO A 131 15.12 -13.58 -1.25
CA PRO A 131 15.34 -14.44 -2.40
C PRO A 131 16.60 -14.04 -3.17
N ASP A 132 17.24 -15.05 -3.79
CA ASP A 132 18.25 -14.80 -4.81
C ASP A 132 17.57 -14.21 -6.05
N GLU A 133 17.87 -12.95 -6.36
CA GLU A 133 17.21 -12.21 -7.42
C GLU A 133 17.46 -12.81 -8.81
N ASP A 134 18.64 -13.37 -9.04
CA ASP A 134 19.00 -13.96 -10.32
C ASP A 134 18.26 -15.28 -10.58
N ALA A 135 17.77 -15.92 -9.52
CA ALA A 135 17.00 -17.16 -9.59
C ALA A 135 15.47 -16.94 -9.70
N LEU A 136 14.99 -15.68 -9.63
CA LEU A 136 13.55 -15.40 -9.68
C LEU A 136 12.96 -15.59 -11.07
N PRO A 137 11.75 -16.18 -11.18
CA PRO A 137 11.01 -16.24 -12.43
C PRO A 137 10.69 -14.84 -12.98
N GLU A 138 10.72 -14.66 -14.31
CA GLU A 138 10.43 -13.39 -14.97
C GLU A 138 9.04 -12.80 -14.59
N VAL A 139 8.05 -13.66 -14.33
CA VAL A 139 6.70 -13.23 -13.94
C VAL A 139 6.67 -12.43 -12.64
N THR A 140 7.63 -12.63 -11.75
CA THR A 140 7.76 -11.87 -10.49
C THR A 140 8.15 -10.41 -10.70
N ARG A 141 8.59 -10.05 -11.90
CA ARG A 141 9.08 -8.72 -12.30
C ARG A 141 8.08 -7.95 -13.17
N SER A 142 6.83 -8.39 -13.27
CA SER A 142 5.84 -7.82 -14.21
C SER A 142 5.20 -6.49 -13.77
N GLY A 143 5.40 -6.06 -12.52
CA GLY A 143 4.82 -4.85 -11.91
C GLY A 143 5.85 -3.77 -11.58
N PRO A 144 5.42 -2.70 -10.88
CA PRO A 144 6.32 -1.70 -10.34
C PRO A 144 7.22 -2.24 -9.21
N PHE A 145 6.86 -3.40 -8.66
CA PHE A 145 7.65 -4.12 -7.65
C PHE A 145 7.99 -5.52 -8.14
N ILE A 146 9.16 -6.00 -7.74
CA ILE A 146 9.52 -7.41 -7.76
C ILE A 146 8.94 -8.01 -6.49
N SER A 147 8.17 -9.10 -6.60
CA SER A 147 7.55 -9.75 -5.45
C SER A 147 7.86 -11.24 -5.48
N PHE A 148 8.30 -11.78 -4.34
CA PHE A 148 8.55 -13.19 -4.15
C PHE A 148 7.83 -13.71 -2.93
N GLN A 149 7.06 -14.77 -3.12
CA GLN A 149 6.37 -15.46 -2.05
C GLN A 149 6.95 -16.86 -1.88
N GLU A 150 7.49 -17.15 -0.72
CA GLU A 150 7.88 -18.48 -0.35
C GLU A 150 6.69 -19.44 -0.45
N ASN A 151 6.91 -20.64 -0.96
CA ASN A 151 5.84 -21.62 -1.18
C ASN A 151 4.74 -21.19 -2.16
N PHE A 152 5.04 -20.33 -3.12
CA PHE A 152 4.08 -19.86 -4.14
C PHE A 152 3.32 -21.01 -4.82
N ARG A 153 3.96 -22.16 -5.07
CA ARG A 153 3.30 -23.35 -5.63
C ARG A 153 2.23 -23.90 -4.68
N ALA A 154 2.50 -23.96 -3.38
CA ALA A 154 1.50 -24.38 -2.38
C ALA A 154 0.36 -23.36 -2.28
N MET A 155 0.65 -22.08 -2.54
CA MET A 155 -0.34 -21.01 -2.57
C MET A 155 -1.23 -21.01 -3.81
N GLN A 156 -0.90 -21.78 -4.84
CA GLN A 156 -1.80 -22.07 -5.99
C GLN A 156 -2.76 -23.24 -5.69
N ASP A 157 -2.51 -24.00 -4.64
CA ASP A 157 -3.40 -25.07 -4.19
C ASP A 157 -4.77 -24.49 -3.77
N GLU A 158 -5.84 -25.07 -4.28
CA GLU A 158 -7.21 -24.65 -3.94
C GLU A 158 -7.66 -25.12 -2.55
N ARG A 159 -6.86 -25.93 -1.85
CA ARG A 159 -7.19 -26.38 -0.49
C ARG A 159 -7.11 -25.24 0.53
N PRO A 160 -7.93 -25.27 1.60
CA PRO A 160 -7.84 -24.34 2.71
C PRO A 160 -6.42 -24.27 3.28
N GLN A 161 -5.95 -23.07 3.59
CA GLN A 161 -4.62 -22.81 4.13
C GLN A 161 -4.70 -21.97 5.39
N THR A 162 -3.64 -21.95 6.17
CA THR A 162 -3.52 -21.04 7.31
C THR A 162 -3.68 -19.59 6.83
N PRO A 163 -4.35 -18.71 7.61
CA PRO A 163 -4.54 -17.31 7.25
C PRO A 163 -3.26 -16.49 7.48
N LYS A 164 -2.13 -16.97 6.96
CA LYS A 164 -0.81 -16.33 7.08
C LYS A 164 -0.05 -16.47 5.78
N LYS A 165 0.69 -15.42 5.42
CA LYS A 165 1.64 -15.45 4.31
C LYS A 165 2.74 -14.41 4.50
N SER A 166 3.88 -14.65 3.87
CA SER A 166 4.99 -13.72 3.81
C SER A 166 5.39 -13.47 2.37
N ILE A 167 5.69 -12.24 2.03
CA ILE A 167 6.11 -11.83 0.69
C ILE A 167 7.33 -10.94 0.83
N TRP A 168 8.42 -11.28 0.15
CA TRP A 168 9.52 -10.38 -0.11
C TRP A 168 9.15 -9.49 -1.29
N PHE A 169 9.38 -8.19 -1.18
CA PHE A 169 9.20 -7.26 -2.28
C PHE A 169 10.27 -6.16 -2.29
N LYS A 170 10.52 -5.61 -3.46
CA LYS A 170 11.34 -4.41 -3.66
C LYS A 170 10.91 -3.68 -4.92
N ALA A 171 11.28 -2.42 -5.07
CA ALA A 171 11.05 -1.65 -6.29
C ALA A 171 11.74 -2.32 -7.50
N ASN A 172 11.04 -2.38 -8.64
CA ASN A 172 11.54 -2.99 -9.88
C ASN A 172 12.30 -1.97 -10.72
N GLY A 173 13.36 -1.39 -10.14
CA GLY A 173 14.22 -0.40 -10.76
C GLY A 173 14.67 0.69 -9.77
N PRO A 174 15.41 1.70 -10.25
CA PRO A 174 15.91 2.77 -9.41
C PRO A 174 14.79 3.67 -8.89
N VAL A 175 14.89 4.07 -7.62
CA VAL A 175 14.01 5.03 -6.96
C VAL A 175 14.84 6.25 -6.59
N PRO A 176 14.38 7.49 -6.88
CA PRO A 176 15.03 8.71 -6.39
C PRO A 176 15.19 8.70 -4.87
N ASP A 177 16.27 9.31 -4.38
CA ASP A 177 16.57 9.44 -2.94
C ASP A 177 15.67 10.54 -2.31
N ASP A 178 14.39 10.20 -2.19
CA ASP A 178 13.36 11.02 -1.53
C ASP A 178 12.62 10.13 -0.50
N PRO A 179 12.80 10.38 0.80
CA PRO A 179 12.16 9.58 1.86
C PRO A 179 10.62 9.56 1.77
N ARG A 180 10.00 10.65 1.28
CA ARG A 180 8.54 10.73 1.10
C ARG A 180 8.08 9.80 -0.02
N LEU A 181 8.84 9.75 -1.13
CA LEU A 181 8.57 8.86 -2.23
C LEU A 181 8.72 7.39 -1.81
N HIS A 182 9.79 7.03 -1.09
CA HIS A 182 9.97 5.67 -0.58
C HIS A 182 8.82 5.26 0.34
N THR A 183 8.38 6.15 1.23
CA THR A 183 7.23 5.91 2.12
C THR A 183 5.93 5.74 1.35
N ALA A 184 5.66 6.57 0.33
CA ALA A 184 4.48 6.47 -0.50
C ALA A 184 4.46 5.18 -1.36
N LEU A 185 5.61 4.78 -1.90
CA LEU A 185 5.76 3.52 -2.64
C LEU A 185 5.54 2.30 -1.74
N MET A 186 6.01 2.32 -0.48
CA MET A 186 5.71 1.28 0.49
C MET A 186 4.21 1.24 0.83
N ALA A 187 3.57 2.41 1.00
CA ALA A 187 2.13 2.50 1.23
C ALA A 187 1.31 2.00 0.02
N TYR A 188 1.78 2.24 -1.22
CA TYR A 188 1.20 1.63 -2.42
C TYR A 188 1.22 0.11 -2.35
N GLU A 189 2.37 -0.50 -2.04
CA GLU A 189 2.53 -1.96 -2.06
C GLU A 189 1.86 -2.64 -0.86
N SER A 190 1.68 -1.95 0.27
CA SER A 190 1.01 -2.48 1.45
C SER A 190 -0.43 -2.94 1.19
N ASP A 191 -1.14 -2.35 0.21
CA ASP A 191 -2.49 -2.74 -0.20
C ASP A 191 -2.50 -3.93 -1.19
N SER A 192 -1.38 -4.23 -1.87
CA SER A 192 -1.38 -5.15 -3.01
C SER A 192 -1.75 -6.59 -2.65
N ALA A 193 -1.40 -7.06 -1.47
CA ALA A 193 -1.51 -8.46 -1.09
C ALA A 193 -2.34 -8.70 0.18
N LEU A 194 -2.56 -7.69 1.01
CA LEU A 194 -3.05 -7.83 2.39
C LEU A 194 -4.43 -8.48 2.45
N LEU A 195 -5.43 -7.96 1.74
CA LEU A 195 -6.80 -8.47 1.73
C LEU A 195 -6.90 -9.95 1.31
N GLY A 196 -6.02 -10.39 0.41
CA GLY A 196 -6.00 -11.78 -0.05
C GLY A 196 -5.68 -12.81 1.04
N THR A 197 -5.14 -12.38 2.18
CA THR A 197 -4.78 -13.26 3.31
C THR A 197 -6.01 -13.85 3.97
N SER A 198 -7.08 -13.07 4.14
CA SER A 198 -8.35 -13.55 4.71
C SER A 198 -9.07 -14.61 3.88
N ARG A 199 -8.76 -14.72 2.58
CA ARG A 199 -9.33 -15.75 1.71
C ARG A 199 -8.68 -17.12 1.88
N LEU A 200 -7.47 -17.21 2.41
CA LEU A 200 -6.68 -18.45 2.47
C LEU A 200 -7.41 -19.62 3.15
N PRO A 201 -8.07 -19.44 4.30
CA PRO A 201 -8.79 -20.54 4.97
C PRO A 201 -10.03 -21.03 4.21
N HIS A 202 -10.54 -20.25 3.26
CA HIS A 202 -11.80 -20.53 2.55
C HIS A 202 -11.59 -21.05 1.13
N ARG A 203 -10.35 -21.30 0.72
CA ARG A 203 -10.05 -21.87 -0.62
C ARG A 203 -10.74 -23.22 -0.82
N GLY A 204 -11.17 -23.49 -2.05
CA GLY A 204 -11.89 -24.70 -2.41
C GLY A 204 -13.34 -24.77 -1.94
N GLY A 205 -13.78 -23.86 -1.05
CA GLY A 205 -15.16 -23.81 -0.58
C GLY A 205 -16.12 -23.00 -1.46
N PHE A 206 -15.62 -22.34 -2.52
CA PHE A 206 -16.43 -21.52 -3.44
C PHE A 206 -15.69 -21.31 -4.77
N GLU A 207 -16.45 -20.98 -5.81
CA GLU A 207 -15.88 -20.55 -7.09
C GLU A 207 -15.30 -19.11 -6.95
N ARG A 208 -14.02 -18.92 -7.29
CA ARG A 208 -13.34 -17.63 -7.17
C ARG A 208 -14.07 -16.47 -7.87
N ARG A 209 -14.72 -16.74 -9.02
CA ARG A 209 -15.50 -15.75 -9.78
C ARG A 209 -16.76 -15.28 -9.07
N LYS A 210 -17.27 -16.04 -8.10
CA LYS A 210 -18.45 -15.70 -7.30
C LYS A 210 -18.11 -14.89 -6.07
N MET A 211 -16.84 -14.61 -5.80
CA MET A 211 -16.42 -13.80 -4.66
C MET A 211 -16.11 -12.39 -5.11
N GLN A 212 -16.84 -11.41 -4.56
CA GLN A 212 -16.51 -10.01 -4.64
C GLN A 212 -15.56 -9.65 -3.49
N MET A 213 -14.40 -9.09 -3.84
CA MET A 213 -13.44 -8.56 -2.86
C MET A 213 -13.19 -7.08 -3.13
N ALA A 214 -13.18 -6.28 -2.07
CA ALA A 214 -12.83 -4.86 -2.13
C ALA A 214 -12.33 -4.39 -0.77
N SER A 215 -11.27 -3.59 -0.73
CA SER A 215 -10.81 -2.92 0.49
C SER A 215 -11.91 -1.96 0.99
N LEU A 216 -12.16 -1.92 2.29
CA LEU A 216 -13.08 -1.01 2.96
C LEU A 216 -12.34 0.12 3.67
N ASP A 217 -11.24 -0.22 4.33
CA ASP A 217 -10.36 0.71 5.01
C ASP A 217 -8.88 0.31 4.80
N HIS A 218 -7.97 1.14 5.25
CA HIS A 218 -6.56 0.83 5.39
C HIS A 218 -5.93 1.77 6.41
N ALA A 219 -5.22 1.24 7.38
CA ALA A 219 -4.44 2.05 8.31
C ALA A 219 -3.00 1.56 8.35
N MET A 220 -2.06 2.49 8.52
CA MET A 220 -0.64 2.19 8.51
C MET A 220 0.10 3.08 9.51
N TRP A 221 1.12 2.50 10.16
CA TRP A 221 2.05 3.18 11.06
C TRP A 221 3.46 2.97 10.52
N PHE A 222 4.22 4.06 10.46
CA PHE A 222 5.60 4.08 9.98
C PHE A 222 6.52 4.20 11.19
N HIS A 223 7.38 3.20 11.41
CA HIS A 223 8.21 3.09 12.60
C HIS A 223 9.64 3.53 12.35
N SER A 224 10.16 3.27 11.15
CA SER A 224 11.54 3.58 10.77
C SER A 224 11.60 4.04 9.32
N PRO A 225 12.65 4.78 8.91
CA PRO A 225 12.90 5.09 7.51
C PRO A 225 12.94 3.82 6.66
N VAL A 226 12.46 3.92 5.41
CA VAL A 226 12.41 2.79 4.47
C VAL A 226 13.16 3.11 3.19
N ASN A 227 13.85 2.10 2.64
CA ASN A 227 14.37 2.08 1.29
C ASN A 227 13.69 0.97 0.48
N VAL A 228 12.71 1.30 -0.35
CA VAL A 228 12.01 0.31 -1.19
C VAL A 228 12.85 -0.22 -2.36
N GLY A 229 14.04 0.33 -2.60
CA GLY A 229 15.04 -0.20 -3.54
C GLY A 229 15.72 -1.47 -3.03
N GLU A 230 15.58 -1.77 -1.75
CA GLU A 230 16.08 -2.97 -1.10
C GLU A 230 14.95 -3.94 -0.78
N TRP A 231 15.29 -5.20 -0.49
CA TRP A 231 14.30 -6.20 -0.12
C TRP A 231 13.61 -5.86 1.20
N LEU A 232 12.28 -5.88 1.19
CA LEU A 232 11.42 -5.75 2.34
C LEU A 232 10.61 -7.03 2.52
N LEU A 233 10.48 -7.50 3.75
CA LEU A 233 9.65 -8.65 4.11
C LEU A 233 8.30 -8.17 4.63
N TYR A 234 7.23 -8.53 3.94
CA TYR A 234 5.85 -8.26 4.36
C TYR A 234 5.22 -9.53 4.94
N VAL A 235 5.07 -9.56 6.26
CA VAL A 235 4.45 -10.66 7.01
C VAL A 235 2.99 -10.31 7.27
N MET A 236 2.07 -11.14 6.80
CA MET A 236 0.63 -10.87 6.83
C MET A 236 -0.12 -12.02 7.49
N GLU A 237 -1.15 -11.67 8.26
CA GLU A 237 -2.10 -12.63 8.81
C GLU A 237 -3.53 -12.08 8.83
N SER A 238 -4.51 -12.99 8.86
CA SER A 238 -5.91 -12.65 8.98
C SER A 238 -6.49 -13.30 10.23
N PRO A 239 -6.61 -12.56 11.33
CA PRO A 239 -7.16 -13.07 12.59
C PRO A 239 -8.62 -13.48 12.52
N ALA A 240 -9.43 -12.86 11.64
CA ALA A 240 -10.86 -13.11 11.55
C ALA A 240 -11.46 -12.80 10.19
N SER A 241 -12.52 -13.54 9.85
CA SER A 241 -13.46 -13.22 8.77
C SER A 241 -14.88 -13.48 9.27
N ALA A 242 -15.77 -12.51 9.11
CA ALA A 242 -17.17 -12.62 9.53
C ALA A 242 -18.05 -11.64 8.76
N HIS A 243 -19.34 -11.97 8.62
CA HIS A 243 -20.35 -11.09 8.02
C HIS A 243 -19.97 -10.54 6.64
N GLY A 244 -19.32 -11.36 5.80
CA GLY A 244 -18.86 -10.97 4.45
C GLY A 244 -17.68 -10.02 4.46
N ARG A 245 -16.90 -9.93 5.53
CA ARG A 245 -15.67 -9.14 5.65
C ARG A 245 -14.52 -9.98 6.15
N GLY A 246 -13.30 -9.61 5.75
CA GLY A 246 -12.05 -10.20 6.23
C GLY A 246 -11.17 -9.11 6.84
N TYR A 247 -10.75 -9.30 8.10
CA TYR A 247 -9.79 -8.45 8.80
C TYR A 247 -8.39 -9.00 8.62
N ASN A 248 -7.47 -8.13 8.25
CA ASN A 248 -6.08 -8.48 7.99
C ASN A 248 -5.15 -7.51 8.70
N ARG A 249 -3.98 -7.99 9.09
CA ARG A 249 -2.89 -7.15 9.59
C ARG A 249 -1.55 -7.60 9.02
N GLY A 250 -0.60 -6.68 8.96
CA GLY A 250 0.71 -6.94 8.43
C GLY A 250 1.80 -6.13 9.09
N MET A 251 3.01 -6.66 9.03
CA MET A 251 4.25 -6.02 9.46
C MET A 251 5.24 -6.06 8.31
N ILE A 252 5.90 -4.94 8.05
CA ILE A 252 6.92 -4.80 7.01
C ILE A 252 8.26 -4.60 7.69
N PHE A 253 9.22 -5.46 7.36
CA PHE A 253 10.59 -5.42 7.87
C PHE A 253 11.55 -5.10 6.71
N SER A 254 12.59 -4.34 6.97
CA SER A 254 13.75 -4.26 6.09
C SER A 254 14.56 -5.57 6.16
N HIS A 255 15.42 -5.78 5.17
CA HIS A 255 16.20 -7.02 5.06
C HIS A 255 17.17 -7.26 6.24
N ASP A 256 17.52 -6.20 6.98
CA ASP A 256 18.35 -6.25 8.20
C ASP A 256 17.55 -6.58 9.48
N GLY A 257 16.23 -6.79 9.35
CA GLY A 257 15.34 -7.15 10.46
C GLY A 257 14.65 -5.98 11.16
N THR A 258 14.87 -4.72 10.72
CA THR A 258 14.21 -3.56 11.31
C THR A 258 12.73 -3.53 10.94
N LEU A 259 11.81 -3.41 11.89
CA LEU A 259 10.39 -3.18 11.65
C LEU A 259 10.20 -1.76 11.13
N VAL A 260 9.87 -1.61 9.84
CA VAL A 260 9.70 -0.30 9.19
C VAL A 260 8.26 0.19 9.19
N ALA A 261 7.28 -0.73 9.12
CA ALA A 261 5.87 -0.36 9.17
C ALA A 261 4.97 -1.49 9.67
N SER A 262 3.80 -1.08 10.20
CA SER A 262 2.67 -1.98 10.47
C SER A 262 1.43 -1.47 9.77
N CYS A 263 0.56 -2.38 9.32
CA CYS A 263 -0.69 -2.01 8.67
C CYS A 263 -1.84 -2.95 9.06
N ILE A 264 -3.05 -2.44 8.91
CA ILE A 264 -4.29 -3.21 9.05
C ILE A 264 -5.26 -2.83 7.93
N GLN A 265 -6.14 -3.79 7.57
CA GLN A 265 -7.15 -3.59 6.56
C GLN A 265 -8.35 -4.50 6.79
N GLU A 266 -9.55 -3.96 6.80
CA GLU A 266 -10.78 -4.73 6.60
C GLU A 266 -11.19 -4.65 5.13
N GLY A 267 -11.66 -5.75 4.57
CA GLY A 267 -12.17 -5.79 3.21
C GLY A 267 -13.44 -6.61 3.06
N LEU A 268 -14.25 -6.25 2.09
CA LEU A 268 -15.41 -7.01 1.67
C LEU A 268 -14.97 -8.36 1.10
N MET A 269 -15.63 -9.42 1.52
CA MET A 269 -15.50 -10.79 1.02
C MET A 269 -16.91 -11.37 0.81
N ARG A 270 -17.65 -10.88 -0.18
CA ARG A 270 -19.03 -11.25 -0.43
C ARG A 270 -19.09 -12.37 -1.46
N LEU A 271 -19.75 -13.45 -1.10
CA LEU A 271 -20.14 -14.49 -2.07
C LEU A 271 -21.46 -14.11 -2.73
N TRP A 272 -21.54 -14.32 -4.04
CA TRP A 272 -22.77 -14.23 -4.82
C TRP A 272 -23.31 -15.65 -5.07
N ASP A 273 -24.60 -15.80 -5.02
CA ASP A 273 -25.32 -17.04 -5.32
C ASP A 273 -25.15 -17.50 -6.78
#